data_e9a7c246371d6d373e80505dca981d38
#
_entry.id   e9a7c246371d6d373e80505dca981d38
#
_cell.length_a   1.000
_cell.length_b   1.000
_cell.length_c   1.000
_cell.angle_alpha   90.00
_cell.angle_beta   90.00
_cell.angle_gamma   90.00
#
_symmetry.space_group_name_H-M   'P 1'
#
loop_
_entity.id
_entity.type
_entity.pdbx_description
1 polymer ?
#
loop_
_entity_poly.entity_id
_entity_poly.type
_entity_poly.pdbx_seq_one_letter_code
_entity_poly.pdbx_strand_id
1 'polypeptide(L)'
;EDNALHFAKQGPTVFLFVGVNGVGKTTTIGKLAHRYKEEGKKVLLAAGDTFRAGAIEQLAEWGRRVGVDVVKKPEQSDPAAVVYDAVVKAKQENYDILLVDTAGRLQNKVNQIKRVITREIPDAPHEVLLALDATTGQNALTQAKQFKEVTDVTGIVLTKLDGTARGGIVLAIRNELKLPVKLVGLGEQMDDLRDFDPQEFVIGLFKGLVAKDR
;
A
#
# COMPACT_ATOMS: atom_id res chain seq x y z
N GLU A 1 11.76 2.47 -16.00
CA GLU A 1 10.91 1.93 -14.94
C GLU A 1 10.26 3.06 -14.16
N ASP A 2 8.94 3.04 -14.03
CA ASP A 2 8.17 4.11 -13.39
C ASP A 2 7.97 3.82 -11.91
N ASN A 3 8.75 4.49 -11.06
CA ASN A 3 8.69 4.35 -9.60
C ASN A 3 7.76 5.38 -8.94
N ALA A 4 7.17 6.30 -9.69
CA ALA A 4 6.24 7.29 -9.15
C ALA A 4 4.85 6.69 -8.93
N LEU A 5 4.15 7.19 -7.89
CA LEU A 5 2.74 6.87 -7.69
C LEU A 5 1.88 7.58 -8.75
N HIS A 6 0.85 6.91 -9.23
CA HIS A 6 -0.07 7.47 -10.22
C HIS A 6 -1.33 7.99 -9.55
N PHE A 7 -1.67 9.23 -9.83
CA PHE A 7 -2.85 9.89 -9.26
C PHE A 7 -3.91 10.10 -10.33
N ALA A 8 -5.17 10.18 -9.91
CA ALA A 8 -6.28 10.51 -10.79
C ALA A 8 -6.11 11.93 -11.35
N LYS A 9 -6.46 12.11 -12.62
CA LYS A 9 -6.48 13.44 -13.24
C LYS A 9 -7.65 14.26 -12.72
N GLN A 10 -8.77 13.61 -12.45
CA GLN A 10 -9.99 14.21 -11.88
C GLN A 10 -10.64 13.23 -10.92
N GLY A 11 -11.26 13.76 -9.87
CA GLY A 11 -11.93 12.97 -8.87
C GLY A 11 -10.98 12.26 -7.90
N PRO A 12 -11.49 11.30 -7.11
CA PRO A 12 -10.68 10.62 -6.12
C PRO A 12 -9.60 9.73 -6.73
N THR A 13 -8.40 9.78 -6.19
CA THR A 13 -7.37 8.78 -6.43
C THR A 13 -7.63 7.57 -5.52
N VAL A 14 -7.60 6.36 -6.07
CA VAL A 14 -7.83 5.13 -5.32
C VAL A 14 -6.59 4.26 -5.36
N PHE A 15 -6.02 3.98 -4.18
CA PHE A 15 -4.93 3.02 -4.02
C PHE A 15 -5.46 1.79 -3.29
N LEU A 16 -5.29 0.63 -3.91
CA LEU A 16 -5.66 -0.66 -3.35
C LEU A 16 -4.41 -1.33 -2.80
N PHE A 17 -4.45 -1.72 -1.52
CA PHE A 17 -3.32 -2.36 -0.85
C PHE A 17 -3.59 -3.86 -0.71
N VAL A 18 -2.65 -4.65 -1.18
CA VAL A 18 -2.67 -6.11 -1.10
C VAL A 18 -1.42 -6.61 -0.39
N GLY A 19 -1.42 -7.85 0.05
CA GLY A 19 -0.31 -8.45 0.76
C GLY A 19 -0.78 -9.25 1.97
N VAL A 20 0.08 -10.17 2.44
CA VAL A 20 -0.25 -11.04 3.57
C VAL A 20 -0.30 -10.27 4.89
N ASN A 21 -0.93 -10.87 5.90
CA ASN A 21 -1.02 -10.28 7.23
C ASN A 21 0.38 -10.14 7.87
N GLY A 22 0.58 -9.08 8.62
CA GLY A 22 1.82 -8.89 9.39
C GLY A 22 2.96 -8.23 8.65
N VAL A 23 2.79 -7.88 7.37
CA VAL A 23 3.86 -7.22 6.58
C VAL A 23 3.94 -5.71 6.79
N GLY A 24 3.00 -5.11 7.53
CA GLY A 24 2.97 -3.65 7.74
C GLY A 24 2.06 -2.91 6.76
N LYS A 25 1.11 -3.59 6.15
CA LYS A 25 0.16 -3.00 5.19
C LYS A 25 -0.69 -1.90 5.80
N THR A 26 -1.34 -2.17 6.93
CA THR A 26 -2.19 -1.20 7.63
C THR A 26 -1.38 0.00 8.13
N THR A 27 -0.18 -0.24 8.64
CA THR A 27 0.75 0.81 9.06
C THR A 27 1.14 1.71 7.88
N THR A 28 1.42 1.13 6.73
CA THR A 28 1.72 1.88 5.50
C THR A 28 0.55 2.79 5.12
N ILE A 29 -0.67 2.26 5.16
CA ILE A 29 -1.89 3.05 4.87
C ILE A 29 -2.00 4.24 5.83
N GLY A 30 -1.78 4.01 7.13
CA GLY A 30 -1.83 5.07 8.13
C GLY A 30 -0.80 6.17 7.87
N LYS A 31 0.42 5.80 7.54
CA LYS A 31 1.50 6.76 7.24
C LYS A 31 1.23 7.54 5.95
N LEU A 32 0.69 6.89 4.92
CA LEU A 32 0.28 7.57 3.69
C LEU A 32 -0.87 8.54 3.95
N ALA A 33 -1.86 8.13 4.73
CA ALA A 33 -2.97 9.00 5.12
C ALA A 33 -2.47 10.26 5.82
N HIS A 34 -1.53 10.12 6.73
CA HIS A 34 -0.88 11.25 7.40
C HIS A 34 -0.20 12.18 6.40
N ARG A 35 0.61 11.63 5.49
CA ARG A 35 1.31 12.40 4.46
C ARG A 35 0.34 13.23 3.63
N TYR A 36 -0.70 12.60 3.10
CA TYR A 36 -1.64 13.30 2.22
C TYR A 36 -2.49 14.32 2.97
N LYS A 37 -2.85 14.04 4.22
CA LYS A 37 -3.53 15.03 5.06
C LYS A 37 -2.64 16.26 5.31
N GLU A 38 -1.37 16.06 5.62
CA GLU A 38 -0.42 17.16 5.79
C GLU A 38 -0.24 17.99 4.51
N GLU A 39 -0.44 17.38 3.35
CA GLU A 39 -0.44 18.07 2.05
C GLU A 39 -1.77 18.81 1.77
N GLY A 40 -2.72 18.79 2.70
CA GLY A 40 -4.01 19.46 2.56
C GLY A 40 -5.06 18.65 1.78
N LYS A 41 -4.81 17.37 1.54
CA LYS A 41 -5.75 16.50 0.83
C LYS A 41 -6.80 15.93 1.76
N LYS A 42 -8.01 15.72 1.23
CA LYS A 42 -9.10 15.07 1.93
C LYS A 42 -8.99 13.57 1.71
N VAL A 43 -8.72 12.81 2.79
CA VAL A 43 -8.37 11.39 2.76
C VAL A 43 -9.47 10.55 3.38
N LEU A 44 -9.78 9.41 2.73
CA LEU A 44 -10.72 8.40 3.21
C LEU A 44 -10.03 7.04 3.25
N LEU A 45 -10.26 6.29 4.32
CA LEU A 45 -9.79 4.91 4.45
C LEU A 45 -10.95 3.95 4.34
N ALA A 46 -10.72 2.77 3.76
CA ALA A 46 -11.72 1.70 3.68
C ALA A 46 -11.17 0.43 4.35
N ALA A 47 -11.90 -0.08 5.35
CA ALA A 47 -11.55 -1.28 6.11
C ALA A 47 -12.07 -2.53 5.38
N GLY A 48 -11.39 -2.94 4.31
CA GLY A 48 -11.76 -4.07 3.48
C GLY A 48 -11.32 -5.43 4.02
N ASP A 49 -10.49 -5.48 5.06
CA ASP A 49 -10.14 -6.73 5.75
C ASP A 49 -11.21 -7.02 6.82
N THR A 50 -12.34 -7.54 6.40
CA THR A 50 -13.54 -7.70 7.23
C THR A 50 -13.57 -8.99 8.05
N PHE A 51 -12.64 -9.93 7.78
CA PHE A 51 -12.61 -11.22 8.45
C PHE A 51 -11.80 -11.21 9.74
N ARG A 52 -11.03 -10.15 9.97
CA ARG A 52 -10.24 -9.98 11.19
C ARG A 52 -10.71 -8.72 11.92
N ALA A 53 -11.36 -8.91 13.08
CA ALA A 53 -11.80 -7.79 13.92
C ALA A 53 -10.64 -6.86 14.27
N GLY A 54 -9.47 -7.41 14.58
CA GLY A 54 -8.27 -6.64 14.89
C GLY A 54 -7.80 -5.76 13.75
N ALA A 55 -7.99 -6.18 12.48
CA ALA A 55 -7.62 -5.37 11.32
C ALA A 55 -8.55 -4.16 11.16
N ILE A 56 -9.85 -4.34 11.37
CA ILE A 56 -10.82 -3.24 11.34
C ILE A 56 -10.50 -2.22 12.43
N GLU A 57 -10.26 -2.69 13.65
CA GLU A 57 -9.93 -1.85 14.80
C GLU A 57 -8.61 -1.11 14.60
N GLN A 58 -7.60 -1.77 14.06
CA GLN A 58 -6.29 -1.16 13.79
C GLN A 58 -6.41 -0.03 12.77
N LEU A 59 -7.16 -0.24 11.70
CA LEU A 59 -7.35 0.81 10.69
C LEU A 59 -8.16 1.97 11.26
N ALA A 60 -9.21 1.69 12.05
CA ALA A 60 -10.00 2.71 12.72
C ALA A 60 -9.14 3.55 13.68
N GLU A 61 -8.21 2.92 14.39
CA GLU A 61 -7.28 3.60 15.28
C GLU A 61 -6.33 4.53 14.51
N TRP A 62 -5.80 4.08 13.36
CA TRP A 62 -5.03 4.95 12.49
C TRP A 62 -5.85 6.15 12.02
N GLY A 63 -7.11 5.94 11.67
CA GLY A 63 -8.02 7.02 11.28
C GLY A 63 -8.17 8.08 12.39
N ARG A 64 -8.37 7.63 13.63
CA ARG A 64 -8.46 8.53 14.79
C ARG A 64 -7.15 9.29 15.01
N ARG A 65 -6.02 8.58 14.97
CA ARG A 65 -4.70 9.14 15.23
C ARG A 65 -4.30 10.19 14.18
N VAL A 66 -4.60 9.93 12.92
CA VAL A 66 -4.26 10.82 11.81
C VAL A 66 -5.34 11.89 11.61
N GLY A 67 -6.57 11.64 12.05
CA GLY A 67 -7.69 12.55 11.86
C GLY A 67 -8.31 12.45 10.47
N VAL A 68 -8.46 11.23 9.95
CA VAL A 68 -9.13 10.97 8.66
C VAL A 68 -10.30 10.01 8.86
N ASP A 69 -11.28 10.08 7.96
CA ASP A 69 -12.47 9.25 8.03
C ASP A 69 -12.19 7.82 7.58
N VAL A 70 -12.89 6.86 8.19
CA VAL A 70 -12.77 5.44 7.88
C VAL A 70 -14.16 4.88 7.59
N VAL A 71 -14.32 4.25 6.43
CA VAL A 71 -15.51 3.46 6.11
C VAL A 71 -15.26 2.04 6.59
N LYS A 72 -16.14 1.56 7.46
CA LYS A 72 -16.09 0.21 8.01
C LYS A 72 -17.48 -0.35 8.17
N LYS A 73 -17.60 -1.67 8.18
CA LYS A 73 -18.81 -2.44 8.47
C LYS A 73 -18.50 -3.45 9.56
N PRO A 74 -19.52 -4.09 10.17
CA PRO A 74 -19.28 -5.15 11.15
C PRO A 74 -18.40 -6.26 10.59
N GLU A 75 -17.65 -6.93 11.48
CA GLU A 75 -16.87 -8.11 11.15
C GLU A 75 -17.71 -9.11 10.35
N GLN A 76 -17.08 -9.81 9.40
CA GLN A 76 -17.70 -10.78 8.48
C GLN A 76 -18.55 -10.15 7.36
N SER A 77 -18.61 -8.83 7.26
CA SER A 77 -19.27 -8.16 6.12
C SER A 77 -18.54 -8.49 4.81
N ASP A 78 -19.26 -8.39 3.69
CA ASP A 78 -18.63 -8.55 2.37
C ASP A 78 -17.64 -7.43 2.13
N PRO A 79 -16.35 -7.75 1.87
CA PRO A 79 -15.34 -6.73 1.56
C PRO A 79 -15.73 -5.81 0.40
N ALA A 80 -16.35 -6.36 -0.65
CA ALA A 80 -16.78 -5.59 -1.81
C ALA A 80 -17.85 -4.55 -1.43
N ALA A 81 -18.72 -4.86 -0.46
CA ALA A 81 -19.74 -3.93 0.03
C ALA A 81 -19.10 -2.75 0.79
N VAL A 82 -18.09 -3.01 1.62
CA VAL A 82 -17.34 -1.96 2.31
C VAL A 82 -16.68 -1.02 1.32
N VAL A 83 -16.00 -1.59 0.34
CA VAL A 83 -15.28 -0.82 -0.68
C VAL A 83 -16.25 -0.03 -1.56
N TYR A 84 -17.39 -0.61 -1.92
CA TYR A 84 -18.43 0.09 -2.66
C TYR A 84 -18.89 1.36 -1.89
N ASP A 85 -19.19 1.21 -0.61
CA ASP A 85 -19.62 2.36 0.21
C ASP A 85 -18.52 3.42 0.27
N ALA A 86 -17.25 3.01 0.38
CA ALA A 86 -16.13 3.92 0.43
C ALA A 86 -15.95 4.69 -0.89
N VAL A 87 -16.06 4.00 -2.03
CA VAL A 87 -15.92 4.63 -3.35
C VAL A 87 -17.05 5.63 -3.58
N VAL A 88 -18.28 5.25 -3.27
CA VAL A 88 -19.44 6.14 -3.40
C VAL A 88 -19.27 7.38 -2.52
N LYS A 89 -18.87 7.19 -1.26
CA LYS A 89 -18.61 8.31 -0.34
C LYS A 89 -17.50 9.21 -0.86
N ALA A 90 -16.42 8.64 -1.38
CA ALA A 90 -15.30 9.40 -1.92
C ALA A 90 -15.73 10.28 -3.09
N LYS A 91 -16.59 9.77 -3.97
CA LYS A 91 -17.14 10.53 -5.09
C LYS A 91 -18.09 11.63 -4.64
N GLN A 92 -19.06 11.27 -3.80
CA GLN A 92 -20.15 12.19 -3.41
C GLN A 92 -19.65 13.34 -2.52
N GLU A 93 -18.66 13.08 -1.68
CA GLU A 93 -18.14 14.06 -0.72
C GLU A 93 -16.79 14.64 -1.13
N ASN A 94 -16.38 14.43 -2.40
CA ASN A 94 -15.19 15.02 -3.00
C ASN A 94 -13.90 14.76 -2.21
N TYR A 95 -13.67 13.51 -1.82
CA TYR A 95 -12.37 13.12 -1.28
C TYR A 95 -11.31 13.13 -2.38
N ASP A 96 -10.09 13.48 -2.02
CA ASP A 96 -8.95 13.47 -2.94
C ASP A 96 -8.30 12.10 -3.05
N ILE A 97 -8.23 11.39 -1.93
CA ILE A 97 -7.52 10.10 -1.81
C ILE A 97 -8.41 9.10 -1.08
N LEU A 98 -8.55 7.91 -1.66
CA LEU A 98 -9.13 6.74 -1.00
C LEU A 98 -8.07 5.64 -0.92
N LEU A 99 -7.76 5.20 0.30
CA LEU A 99 -6.82 4.10 0.57
C LEU A 99 -7.62 2.90 1.06
N VAL A 100 -7.52 1.79 0.32
CA VAL A 100 -8.31 0.58 0.57
C VAL A 100 -7.43 -0.53 1.12
N ASP A 101 -7.69 -0.96 2.36
CA ASP A 101 -7.05 -2.13 2.96
C ASP A 101 -7.82 -3.39 2.59
N THR A 102 -7.12 -4.49 2.32
CA THR A 102 -7.72 -5.77 1.96
C THR A 102 -7.19 -6.90 2.83
N ALA A 103 -7.93 -8.00 2.84
CA ALA A 103 -7.48 -9.24 3.48
C ALA A 103 -6.35 -9.89 2.67
N GLY A 104 -5.32 -10.36 3.36
CA GLY A 104 -4.07 -10.81 2.73
C GLY A 104 -4.13 -12.15 2.00
N ARG A 105 -5.24 -12.88 2.01
CA ARG A 105 -5.29 -14.26 1.48
C ARG A 105 -6.36 -14.52 0.43
N LEU A 106 -7.24 -13.56 0.16
CA LEU A 106 -8.42 -13.82 -0.68
C LEU A 106 -8.26 -13.14 -2.04
N GLN A 107 -7.40 -13.70 -2.87
CA GLN A 107 -7.08 -13.22 -4.22
C GLN A 107 -8.32 -13.03 -5.09
N ASN A 108 -9.28 -13.96 -5.04
CA ASN A 108 -10.55 -13.83 -5.76
C ASN A 108 -11.35 -12.62 -5.29
N LYS A 109 -11.30 -12.32 -3.99
CA LYS A 109 -11.98 -11.15 -3.44
C LYS A 109 -11.28 -9.84 -3.82
N VAL A 110 -9.97 -9.84 -3.99
CA VAL A 110 -9.24 -8.67 -4.51
C VAL A 110 -9.75 -8.33 -5.92
N ASN A 111 -9.94 -9.31 -6.78
CA ASN A 111 -10.47 -9.08 -8.12
C ASN A 111 -11.91 -8.57 -8.11
N GLN A 112 -12.76 -9.06 -7.20
CA GLN A 112 -14.11 -8.51 -7.01
C GLN A 112 -14.06 -7.05 -6.56
N ILE A 113 -13.18 -6.73 -5.61
CA ILE A 113 -12.98 -5.36 -5.11
C ILE A 113 -12.54 -4.45 -6.27
N LYS A 114 -11.59 -4.90 -7.09
CA LYS A 114 -11.15 -4.13 -8.26
C LYS A 114 -12.30 -3.85 -9.22
N ARG A 115 -13.15 -4.84 -9.49
CA ARG A 115 -14.31 -4.67 -10.38
C ARG A 115 -15.30 -3.63 -9.83
N VAL A 116 -15.55 -3.66 -8.52
CA VAL A 116 -16.42 -2.68 -7.85
C VAL A 116 -15.84 -1.27 -8.01
N ILE A 117 -14.54 -1.11 -7.77
CA ILE A 117 -13.86 0.18 -7.91
C ILE A 117 -13.94 0.67 -9.36
N THR A 118 -13.60 -0.17 -10.33
CA THR A 118 -13.58 0.20 -11.76
C THR A 118 -14.98 0.54 -12.27
N ARG A 119 -16.01 -0.12 -11.76
CA ARG A 119 -17.39 0.17 -12.15
C ARG A 119 -17.80 1.59 -11.77
N GLU A 120 -17.36 2.05 -10.59
CA GLU A 120 -17.70 3.38 -10.08
C GLU A 120 -16.76 4.48 -10.60
N ILE A 121 -15.48 4.15 -10.77
CA ILE A 121 -14.44 5.05 -11.27
C ILE A 121 -13.64 4.29 -12.33
N PRO A 122 -13.91 4.49 -13.64
CA PRO A 122 -13.39 3.63 -14.70
C PRO A 122 -11.88 3.50 -14.80
N ASP A 123 -11.11 4.53 -14.40
CA ASP A 123 -9.66 4.51 -14.41
C ASP A 123 -9.05 4.05 -13.08
N ALA A 124 -9.87 3.76 -12.07
CA ALA A 124 -9.41 3.26 -10.77
C ALA A 124 -9.46 1.71 -10.70
N PRO A 125 -8.67 1.07 -9.83
CA PRO A 125 -7.69 1.69 -8.93
C PRO A 125 -6.49 2.25 -9.71
N HIS A 126 -5.97 3.38 -9.25
CA HIS A 126 -4.84 4.05 -9.89
C HIS A 126 -3.51 3.36 -9.56
N GLU A 127 -3.47 2.68 -8.41
CA GLU A 127 -2.40 1.77 -8.03
C GLU A 127 -2.98 0.55 -7.33
N VAL A 128 -2.36 -0.59 -7.58
CA VAL A 128 -2.52 -1.81 -6.77
C VAL A 128 -1.15 -2.08 -6.16
N LEU A 129 -1.00 -1.76 -4.89
CA LEU A 129 0.27 -1.78 -4.17
C LEU A 129 0.38 -3.05 -3.33
N LEU A 130 1.41 -3.84 -3.59
CA LEU A 130 1.71 -5.05 -2.83
C LEU A 130 2.72 -4.71 -1.73
N ALA A 131 2.30 -4.87 -0.48
CA ALA A 131 3.19 -4.69 0.66
C ALA A 131 3.98 -5.98 0.92
N LEU A 132 5.30 -5.85 1.02
CA LEU A 132 6.23 -6.93 1.32
C LEU A 132 7.12 -6.54 2.49
N ASP A 133 7.38 -7.48 3.39
CA ASP A 133 8.31 -7.31 4.49
C ASP A 133 9.74 -7.61 4.01
N ALA A 134 10.57 -6.59 3.96
CA ALA A 134 11.94 -6.71 3.47
C ALA A 134 12.80 -7.68 4.30
N THR A 135 12.46 -7.88 5.58
CA THR A 135 13.22 -8.76 6.46
C THR A 135 13.01 -10.24 6.17
N THR A 136 11.98 -10.60 5.39
CA THR A 136 11.67 -12.00 5.06
C THR A 136 12.38 -12.51 3.81
N GLY A 137 13.14 -11.67 3.10
CA GLY A 137 14.00 -12.07 1.99
C GLY A 137 13.28 -12.90 0.92
N GLN A 138 13.68 -14.17 0.76
CA GLN A 138 13.11 -15.06 -0.25
C GLN A 138 11.59 -15.26 -0.11
N ASN A 139 11.06 -15.25 1.12
CA ASN A 139 9.62 -15.37 1.33
C ASN A 139 8.86 -14.19 0.73
N ALA A 140 9.41 -12.97 0.84
CA ALA A 140 8.82 -11.78 0.20
C ALA A 140 8.75 -11.95 -1.32
N LEU A 141 9.82 -12.44 -1.94
CA LEU A 141 9.85 -12.67 -3.39
C LEU A 141 8.83 -13.74 -3.82
N THR A 142 8.72 -14.82 -3.06
CA THR A 142 7.74 -15.89 -3.33
C THR A 142 6.31 -15.34 -3.25
N GLN A 143 5.99 -14.57 -2.21
CA GLN A 143 4.69 -13.92 -2.07
C GLN A 143 4.40 -12.98 -3.23
N ALA A 144 5.38 -12.19 -3.64
CA ALA A 144 5.21 -11.26 -4.75
C ALA A 144 4.89 -11.97 -6.06
N LYS A 145 5.56 -13.09 -6.35
CA LYS A 145 5.26 -13.91 -7.54
C LYS A 145 3.84 -14.43 -7.51
N GLN A 146 3.37 -14.92 -6.35
CA GLN A 146 2.01 -15.45 -6.19
C GLN A 146 0.96 -14.36 -6.41
N PHE A 147 1.14 -13.19 -5.83
CA PHE A 147 0.20 -12.07 -6.03
C PHE A 147 0.19 -11.57 -7.47
N LYS A 148 1.36 -11.48 -8.09
CA LYS A 148 1.48 -11.03 -9.49
C LYS A 148 0.72 -11.93 -10.46
N GLU A 149 0.69 -13.24 -10.20
CA GLU A 149 0.00 -14.21 -11.05
C GLU A 149 -1.53 -14.08 -10.99
N VAL A 150 -2.08 -13.58 -9.89
CA VAL A 150 -3.51 -13.61 -9.62
C VAL A 150 -4.16 -12.24 -9.59
N THR A 151 -3.39 -11.17 -9.51
CA THR A 151 -3.90 -9.81 -9.58
C THR A 151 -2.87 -8.89 -10.23
N ASP A 152 -3.35 -7.81 -10.85
CA ASP A 152 -2.49 -6.85 -11.56
C ASP A 152 -1.85 -5.88 -10.57
N VAL A 153 -0.76 -6.30 -9.94
CA VAL A 153 0.04 -5.45 -9.05
C VAL A 153 0.78 -4.41 -9.89
N THR A 154 0.68 -3.15 -9.52
CA THR A 154 1.33 -2.04 -10.22
C THR A 154 2.62 -1.58 -9.57
N GLY A 155 2.78 -1.84 -8.27
CA GLY A 155 3.97 -1.43 -7.55
C GLY A 155 4.13 -2.12 -6.21
N ILE A 156 5.34 -2.03 -5.67
CA ILE A 156 5.73 -2.65 -4.41
C ILE A 156 5.89 -1.58 -3.34
N VAL A 157 5.36 -1.86 -2.15
CA VAL A 157 5.71 -1.17 -0.91
C VAL A 157 6.60 -2.11 -0.11
N LEU A 158 7.84 -1.71 0.09
CA LEU A 158 8.82 -2.55 0.79
C LEU A 158 8.95 -2.04 2.22
N THR A 159 8.38 -2.78 3.17
CA THR A 159 8.37 -2.39 4.58
C THR A 159 9.60 -2.89 5.33
N LYS A 160 9.94 -2.25 6.43
CA LYS A 160 11.01 -2.67 7.35
C LYS A 160 12.39 -2.77 6.68
N LEU A 161 12.63 -1.90 5.69
CA LEU A 161 13.89 -1.91 4.93
C LEU A 161 15.08 -1.54 5.81
N ASP A 162 14.87 -0.77 6.86
CA ASP A 162 15.87 -0.39 7.86
C ASP A 162 16.47 -1.60 8.59
N GLY A 163 15.73 -2.71 8.69
CA GLY A 163 16.19 -3.95 9.34
C GLY A 163 16.98 -4.90 8.43
N THR A 164 17.40 -4.47 7.24
CA THR A 164 18.02 -5.35 6.24
C THR A 164 19.30 -4.76 5.65
N ALA A 165 20.08 -5.61 4.95
CA ALA A 165 21.08 -5.17 3.99
C ALA A 165 20.33 -4.68 2.73
N ARG A 166 20.06 -3.41 2.68
CA ARG A 166 19.07 -2.74 1.80
C ARG A 166 19.13 -3.10 0.32
N GLY A 167 20.33 -3.35 -0.22
CA GLY A 167 20.51 -3.52 -1.66
C GLY A 167 19.99 -4.82 -2.22
N GLY A 168 20.14 -5.93 -1.49
CA GLY A 168 19.85 -7.26 -2.02
C GLY A 168 18.41 -7.47 -2.40
N ILE A 169 17.48 -7.14 -1.49
CA ILE A 169 16.04 -7.36 -1.72
C ILE A 169 15.50 -6.45 -2.84
N VAL A 170 15.93 -5.20 -2.91
CA VAL A 170 15.49 -4.27 -3.96
C VAL A 170 15.94 -4.74 -5.33
N LEU A 171 17.20 -5.17 -5.46
CA LEU A 171 17.73 -5.70 -6.72
C LEU A 171 17.03 -6.99 -7.13
N ALA A 172 16.75 -7.88 -6.19
CA ALA A 172 16.05 -9.13 -6.45
C ALA A 172 14.62 -8.87 -6.95
N ILE A 173 13.89 -7.95 -6.34
CA ILE A 173 12.55 -7.56 -6.78
C ILE A 173 12.60 -7.03 -8.22
N ARG A 174 13.53 -6.13 -8.50
CA ARG A 174 13.67 -5.54 -9.83
C ARG A 174 13.98 -6.59 -10.89
N ASN A 175 14.95 -7.48 -10.61
CA ASN A 175 15.40 -8.46 -11.58
C ASN A 175 14.44 -9.63 -11.78
N GLU A 176 13.84 -10.14 -10.69
CA GLU A 176 13.00 -11.33 -10.75
C GLU A 176 11.53 -11.04 -11.05
N LEU A 177 11.01 -9.90 -10.56
CA LEU A 177 9.58 -9.61 -10.65
C LEU A 177 9.24 -8.56 -11.70
N LYS A 178 10.20 -7.72 -12.07
CA LYS A 178 10.01 -6.60 -13.00
C LYS A 178 8.87 -5.67 -12.57
N LEU A 179 8.65 -5.55 -11.26
CA LEU A 179 7.70 -4.63 -10.66
C LEU A 179 8.46 -3.44 -10.04
N PRO A 180 7.97 -2.21 -10.21
CA PRO A 180 8.64 -1.05 -9.60
C PRO A 180 8.39 -1.02 -8.10
N VAL A 181 9.44 -0.73 -7.34
CA VAL A 181 9.29 -0.34 -5.92
C VAL A 181 8.89 1.13 -5.91
N LYS A 182 7.78 1.44 -5.26
CA LYS A 182 7.23 2.81 -5.22
C LYS A 182 7.40 3.47 -3.86
N LEU A 183 7.31 2.69 -2.78
CA LEU A 183 7.44 3.18 -1.41
C LEU A 183 8.33 2.24 -0.61
N VAL A 184 9.08 2.82 0.34
CA VAL A 184 9.92 2.08 1.28
C VAL A 184 9.66 2.55 2.70
N GLY A 185 9.56 1.60 3.63
CA GLY A 185 9.48 1.86 5.06
C GLY A 185 10.85 1.76 5.68
N LEU A 186 11.29 2.84 6.33
CA LEU A 186 12.65 2.99 6.87
C LEU A 186 12.70 3.12 8.38
N GLY A 187 11.60 2.81 9.08
CA GLY A 187 11.56 2.90 10.53
C GLY A 187 10.15 2.96 11.08
N GLU A 188 10.01 3.37 12.33
CA GLU A 188 8.76 3.35 13.08
C GLU A 188 8.07 4.71 13.21
N GLN A 189 8.74 5.78 12.78
CA GLN A 189 8.20 7.12 12.85
C GLN A 189 7.17 7.35 11.75
N MET A 190 6.27 8.30 11.98
CA MET A 190 5.19 8.63 11.05
C MET A 190 5.69 9.02 9.66
N ASP A 191 6.83 9.69 9.58
CA ASP A 191 7.43 10.17 8.33
C ASP A 191 8.51 9.23 7.76
N ASP A 192 8.65 8.02 8.29
CA ASP A 192 9.63 7.03 7.82
C ASP A 192 9.20 6.25 6.58
N LEU A 193 8.02 6.53 6.05
CA LEU A 193 7.58 6.01 4.76
C LEU A 193 8.01 7.00 3.68
N ARG A 194 8.84 6.54 2.75
CA ARG A 194 9.42 7.39 1.71
C ARG A 194 9.11 6.89 0.32
N ASP A 195 9.03 7.81 -0.63
CA ASP A 195 9.02 7.45 -2.04
C ASP A 195 10.35 6.80 -2.40
N PHE A 196 10.28 5.76 -3.23
CA PHE A 196 11.50 5.11 -3.68
C PHE A 196 12.11 5.89 -4.84
N ASP A 197 13.36 6.35 -4.65
CA ASP A 197 14.15 6.98 -5.68
C ASP A 197 15.33 6.08 -6.03
N PRO A 198 15.37 5.49 -7.26
CA PRO A 198 16.46 4.61 -7.65
C PRO A 198 17.84 5.26 -7.59
N GLN A 199 17.94 6.54 -7.89
CA GLN A 199 19.21 7.27 -7.86
C GLN A 199 19.71 7.46 -6.43
N GLU A 200 18.88 7.93 -5.54
CA GLU A 200 19.23 8.04 -4.11
C GLU A 200 19.60 6.69 -3.51
N PHE A 201 18.91 5.64 -3.93
CA PHE A 201 19.18 4.27 -3.47
C PHE A 201 20.58 3.82 -3.88
N VAL A 202 20.97 4.02 -5.14
CA VAL A 202 22.29 3.68 -5.65
C VAL A 202 23.39 4.49 -4.94
N ILE A 203 23.18 5.79 -4.76
CA ILE A 203 24.12 6.67 -4.02
C ILE A 203 24.26 6.19 -2.58
N GLY A 204 23.16 5.84 -1.93
CA GLY A 204 23.17 5.31 -0.57
C GLY A 204 23.95 4.01 -0.42
N LEU A 205 23.83 3.09 -1.39
CA LEU A 205 24.61 1.85 -1.44
C LEU A 205 26.11 2.16 -1.59
N PHE A 206 26.44 3.07 -2.49
CA PHE A 206 27.83 3.46 -2.74
C PHE A 206 28.47 4.10 -1.48
N LYS A 207 27.74 5.00 -0.81
CA LYS A 207 28.19 5.59 0.45
C LYS A 207 28.40 4.53 1.53
N GLY A 208 27.52 3.53 1.59
CA GLY A 208 27.65 2.42 2.53
C GLY A 208 28.90 1.57 2.27
N LEU A 209 29.26 1.34 1.01
CA LEU A 209 30.49 0.64 0.63
C LEU A 209 31.74 1.43 1.04
N VAL A 210 31.77 2.72 0.78
CA VAL A 210 32.90 3.60 1.15
C VAL A 210 33.06 3.68 2.67
N ALA A 211 31.95 3.70 3.43
CA ALA A 211 32.01 3.75 4.89
C ALA A 211 32.54 2.48 5.54
N LYS A 212 32.47 1.33 4.86
CA LYS A 212 33.03 0.06 5.35
C LYS A 212 34.53 -0.07 5.19
N ASP A 213 35.10 0.73 4.31
CA ASP A 213 36.54 0.74 4.04
C ASP A 213 37.32 1.73 4.94
N ARG A 214 36.67 2.33 5.92
CA ARG A 214 37.25 3.16 6.96
C ARG A 214 37.17 2.47 8.31
#